data_3fb2c10eb2f8111c22726ab037a977ce
#
_entry.id   3fb2c10eb2f8111c22726ab037a977ce
#
_cell.length_a   1.000
_cell.length_b   1.000
_cell.length_c   1.000
_cell.angle_alpha   90.00
_cell.angle_beta   90.00
_cell.angle_gamma   90.00
#
_symmetry.space_group_name_H-M   'P 1'
#
loop_
_entity.id
_entity.type
_entity.pdbx_description
1 polymer ?
#
loop_
_entity_poly.entity_id
_entity_poly.type
_entity_poly.pdbx_seq_one_letter_code
_entity_poly.pdbx_strand_id
1 'polypeptide(L)'
;MKIDMRRSGSLQKMLLTEWKHSDNEVRDLKIEWNIMHMYSSVQLAKLLAIKRSIDPELAALTAILHDIATVETMKKEKHAEIAEPYIRKAVERFNNGPGIKVSIITDDEVEMIIKAVIEHSNKEKHSDDMLTELLKDVDSLDRYLHGIETDNAYLERCNKAMKELNMEMMV
;
A
#
# COMPACT_ATOMS: atom_id res chain seq x y z
N MET A 1 11.81 -21.61 -1.10
CA MET A 1 12.43 -20.34 -1.54
C MET A 1 12.47 -19.39 -0.34
N LYS A 2 13.61 -18.82 0.00
CA LYS A 2 13.69 -17.84 1.10
C LYS A 2 13.21 -16.49 0.56
N ILE A 3 12.09 -15.99 1.06
CA ILE A 3 11.55 -14.68 0.67
C ILE A 3 12.42 -13.60 1.32
N ASP A 4 12.92 -12.65 0.55
CA ASP A 4 13.68 -11.50 1.05
C ASP A 4 12.76 -10.28 1.17
N MET A 5 12.50 -9.86 2.40
CA MET A 5 11.61 -8.73 2.74
C MET A 5 12.39 -7.49 3.20
N ARG A 6 13.70 -7.42 2.91
CA ARG A 6 14.54 -6.35 3.46
C ARG A 6 14.31 -5.00 2.79
N ARG A 7 13.96 -4.98 1.49
CA ARG A 7 13.67 -3.73 0.76
C ARG A 7 12.44 -3.04 1.35
N SER A 8 11.35 -3.78 1.53
CA SER A 8 10.12 -3.23 2.10
C SER A 8 10.33 -2.66 3.50
N GLY A 9 11.05 -3.37 4.37
CA GLY A 9 11.39 -2.84 5.70
C GLY A 9 12.27 -1.59 5.67
N SER A 10 13.23 -1.52 4.73
CA SER A 10 14.11 -0.36 4.56
C SER A 10 13.35 0.85 4.01
N LEU A 11 12.46 0.65 3.04
CA LEU A 11 11.60 1.69 2.48
C LEU A 11 10.63 2.25 3.55
N GLN A 12 9.97 1.38 4.31
CA GLN A 12 9.10 1.81 5.43
C GLN A 12 9.87 2.67 6.43
N LYS A 13 11.07 2.24 6.83
CA LYS A 13 11.91 3.00 7.76
C LYS A 13 12.30 4.38 7.21
N MET A 14 12.64 4.46 5.94
CA MET A 14 12.96 5.73 5.27
C MET A 14 11.76 6.68 5.33
N LEU A 15 10.60 6.25 4.84
CA LEU A 15 9.39 7.07 4.81
C LEU A 15 8.91 7.45 6.22
N LEU A 16 8.95 6.53 7.19
CA LEU A 16 8.61 6.84 8.57
C LEU A 16 9.51 7.95 9.14
N THR A 17 10.81 7.91 8.83
CA THR A 17 11.75 8.94 9.30
C THR A 17 11.42 10.32 8.73
N GLU A 18 10.97 10.37 7.47
CA GLU A 18 10.54 11.60 6.80
C GLU A 18 9.19 12.10 7.34
N TRP A 19 8.21 11.20 7.51
CA TRP A 19 6.82 11.55 7.82
C TRP A 19 6.56 11.89 9.28
N LYS A 20 7.31 11.32 10.24
CA LYS A 20 7.08 11.51 11.68
C LYS A 20 7.13 12.96 12.17
N HIS A 21 7.66 13.87 11.38
CA HIS A 21 7.75 15.31 11.67
C HIS A 21 6.82 16.14 10.80
N SER A 22 5.92 15.50 10.04
CA SER A 22 4.97 16.20 9.19
C SER A 22 3.91 16.94 10.00
N ASP A 23 3.56 18.14 9.53
CA ASP A 23 2.49 18.94 10.13
C ASP A 23 1.11 18.32 9.83
N ASN A 24 0.19 18.42 10.81
CA ASN A 24 -1.17 17.93 10.70
C ASN A 24 -2.23 19.03 10.47
N GLU A 25 -1.87 20.30 10.55
CA GLU A 25 -2.84 21.41 10.58
C GLU A 25 -3.74 21.49 9.33
N VAL A 26 -3.16 21.20 8.16
CA VAL A 26 -3.85 21.34 6.86
C VAL A 26 -4.13 20.01 6.16
N ARG A 27 -3.88 18.87 6.83
CA ARG A 27 -4.06 17.53 6.27
C ARG A 27 -5.51 17.10 6.31
N ASP A 28 -5.98 16.48 5.24
CA ASP A 28 -7.28 15.79 5.23
C ASP A 28 -7.28 14.55 6.14
N LEU A 29 -6.15 13.85 6.21
CA LEU A 29 -5.91 12.70 7.09
C LEU A 29 -4.67 12.95 7.93
N LYS A 30 -4.77 12.74 9.24
CA LYS A 30 -3.63 12.88 10.16
C LYS A 30 -2.47 11.97 9.77
N ILE A 31 -1.24 12.42 10.00
CA ILE A 31 -0.04 11.62 9.66
C ILE A 31 0.02 10.31 10.44
N GLU A 32 -0.47 10.29 11.69
CA GLU A 32 -0.54 9.08 12.50
C GLU A 32 -1.43 8.01 11.84
N TRP A 33 -2.56 8.43 11.25
CA TRP A 33 -3.42 7.54 10.48
C TRP A 33 -2.67 6.97 9.26
N ASN A 34 -2.03 7.82 8.46
CA ASN A 34 -1.29 7.37 7.28
C ASN A 34 -0.17 6.38 7.63
N ILE A 35 0.55 6.62 8.73
CA ILE A 35 1.59 5.71 9.22
C ILE A 35 0.98 4.38 9.67
N MET A 36 -0.08 4.40 10.47
CA MET A 36 -0.76 3.19 10.95
C MET A 36 -1.30 2.37 9.78
N HIS A 37 -2.02 3.01 8.87
CA HIS A 37 -2.59 2.40 7.66
C HIS A 37 -1.51 1.78 6.77
N MET A 38 -0.39 2.46 6.55
CA MET A 38 0.75 1.90 5.82
C MET A 38 1.27 0.62 6.49
N TYR A 39 1.48 0.62 7.82
CA TYR A 39 2.04 -0.54 8.51
C TYR A 39 1.12 -1.75 8.50
N SER A 40 -0.15 -1.57 8.75
CA SER A 40 -1.14 -2.65 8.75
C SER A 40 -1.41 -3.18 7.36
N SER A 41 -1.59 -2.30 6.37
CA SER A 41 -1.76 -2.69 4.96
C SER A 41 -0.58 -3.52 4.45
N VAL A 42 0.64 -3.20 4.82
CA VAL A 42 1.84 -3.98 4.43
C VAL A 42 1.77 -5.42 4.97
N GLN A 43 1.32 -5.64 6.20
CA GLN A 43 1.22 -7.00 6.74
C GLN A 43 0.11 -7.79 6.05
N LEU A 44 -1.05 -7.16 5.79
CA LEU A 44 -2.14 -7.78 5.03
C LEU A 44 -1.72 -8.09 3.59
N ALA A 45 -0.98 -7.18 2.95
CA ALA A 45 -0.45 -7.41 1.59
C ALA A 45 0.46 -8.63 1.52
N LYS A 46 1.37 -8.79 2.48
CA LYS A 46 2.24 -9.98 2.56
C LYS A 46 1.44 -11.26 2.72
N LEU A 47 0.45 -11.28 3.62
CA LEU A 47 -0.38 -12.46 3.88
C LEU A 47 -1.18 -12.86 2.65
N LEU A 48 -1.89 -11.91 2.03
CA LEU A 48 -2.68 -12.16 0.83
C LEU A 48 -1.80 -12.52 -0.38
N ALA A 49 -0.63 -11.90 -0.52
CA ALA A 49 0.31 -12.22 -1.60
C ALA A 49 0.81 -13.66 -1.51
N ILE A 50 1.20 -14.12 -0.32
CA ILE A 50 1.59 -15.52 -0.08
C ILE A 50 0.44 -16.45 -0.43
N LYS A 51 -0.79 -16.13 -0.01
CA LYS A 51 -1.98 -16.93 -0.29
C LYS A 51 -2.28 -17.03 -1.79
N ARG A 52 -2.05 -15.95 -2.54
CA ARG A 52 -2.31 -15.83 -3.98
C ARG A 52 -1.11 -16.19 -4.86
N SER A 53 0.00 -16.62 -4.28
CA SER A 53 1.26 -16.91 -5.01
C SER A 53 1.80 -15.68 -5.79
N ILE A 54 1.57 -14.48 -5.27
CA ILE A 54 2.16 -13.23 -5.74
C ILE A 54 3.46 -12.98 -4.94
N ASP A 55 4.42 -12.26 -5.52
CA ASP A 55 5.62 -11.85 -4.78
C ASP A 55 5.24 -10.98 -3.56
N PRO A 56 5.45 -11.47 -2.32
CA PRO A 56 5.03 -10.75 -1.14
C PRO A 56 5.89 -9.52 -0.85
N GLU A 57 7.11 -9.42 -1.39
CA GLU A 57 7.87 -8.18 -1.26
C GLU A 57 7.38 -7.12 -2.22
N LEU A 58 7.08 -7.45 -3.47
CA LEU A 58 6.47 -6.52 -4.41
C LEU A 58 5.12 -6.01 -3.89
N ALA A 59 4.28 -6.92 -3.36
CA ALA A 59 3.01 -6.54 -2.72
C ALA A 59 3.21 -5.60 -1.53
N ALA A 60 4.24 -5.85 -0.70
CA ALA A 60 4.58 -4.98 0.41
C ALA A 60 5.06 -3.58 -0.04
N LEU A 61 5.92 -3.51 -1.06
CA LEU A 61 6.37 -2.25 -1.66
C LEU A 61 5.20 -1.44 -2.21
N THR A 62 4.27 -2.13 -2.89
CA THR A 62 3.05 -1.51 -3.41
C THR A 62 2.17 -0.94 -2.28
N ALA A 63 1.97 -1.71 -1.22
CA ALA A 63 1.19 -1.26 -0.06
C ALA A 63 1.87 -0.11 0.72
N ILE A 64 3.21 -0.03 0.73
CA ILE A 64 3.93 1.09 1.34
C ILE A 64 3.66 2.40 0.57
N LEU A 65 3.57 2.31 -0.74
CA LEU A 65 3.55 3.47 -1.63
C LEU A 65 2.13 3.89 -2.05
N HIS A 66 1.07 3.12 -1.73
CA HIS A 66 -0.25 3.34 -2.29
C HIS A 66 -0.87 4.69 -1.92
N ASP A 67 -0.65 5.17 -0.71
CA ASP A 67 -1.18 6.44 -0.20
C ASP A 67 -0.11 7.55 -0.11
N ILE A 68 1.04 7.37 -0.76
CA ILE A 68 2.13 8.35 -0.69
C ILE A 68 1.69 9.76 -1.11
N ALA A 69 0.84 9.87 -2.13
CA ALA A 69 0.35 11.17 -2.58
C ALA A 69 -0.53 11.85 -1.52
N THR A 70 -1.29 11.11 -0.72
CA THR A 70 -2.05 11.66 0.41
C THR A 70 -1.12 12.32 1.44
N VAL A 71 0.01 11.69 1.70
CA VAL A 71 1.01 12.23 2.64
C VAL A 71 1.72 13.45 2.06
N GLU A 72 2.20 13.36 0.83
CA GLU A 72 3.00 14.42 0.19
C GLU A 72 2.16 15.67 -0.14
N THR A 73 0.92 15.50 -0.59
CA THR A 73 0.02 16.62 -0.95
C THR A 73 -0.82 17.11 0.23
N MET A 74 -0.88 16.37 1.34
CA MET A 74 -1.78 16.58 2.48
C MET A 74 -3.26 16.43 2.12
N LYS A 75 -3.60 15.90 0.93
CA LYS A 75 -4.95 15.78 0.39
C LYS A 75 -5.29 14.33 0.04
N LYS A 76 -6.50 13.90 0.37
CA LYS A 76 -7.00 12.56 0.01
C LYS A 76 -7.66 12.51 -1.36
N GLU A 77 -8.08 13.65 -1.89
CA GLU A 77 -8.75 13.70 -3.18
C GLU A 77 -7.81 13.33 -4.32
N LYS A 78 -8.23 12.40 -5.18
CA LYS A 78 -7.48 11.93 -6.37
C LYS A 78 -6.07 11.41 -6.08
N HIS A 79 -5.77 11.07 -4.82
CA HIS A 79 -4.42 10.64 -4.41
C HIS A 79 -3.88 9.47 -5.25
N ALA A 80 -4.74 8.53 -5.65
CA ALA A 80 -4.36 7.40 -6.49
C ALA A 80 -3.94 7.86 -7.89
N GLU A 81 -4.74 8.71 -8.52
CA GLU A 81 -4.52 9.19 -9.90
C GLU A 81 -3.22 10.01 -10.04
N ILE A 82 -2.85 10.75 -9.00
CA ILE A 82 -1.66 11.63 -8.99
C ILE A 82 -0.43 11.01 -8.34
N ALA A 83 -0.47 9.72 -7.97
CA ALA A 83 0.56 9.08 -7.16
C ALA A 83 1.91 8.90 -7.87
N GLU A 84 1.91 8.72 -9.20
CA GLU A 84 3.09 8.37 -9.97
C GLU A 84 4.35 9.21 -9.66
N PRO A 85 4.34 10.56 -9.74
CA PRO A 85 5.56 11.35 -9.50
C PRO A 85 6.09 11.18 -8.07
N TYR A 86 5.22 10.95 -7.08
CA TYR A 86 5.62 10.75 -5.69
C TYR A 86 6.22 9.35 -5.49
N ILE A 87 5.68 8.33 -6.14
CA ILE A 87 6.24 6.96 -6.16
C ILE A 87 7.64 7.00 -6.74
N ARG A 88 7.82 7.56 -7.94
CA ARG A 88 9.13 7.66 -8.62
C ARG A 88 10.15 8.38 -7.76
N LYS A 89 9.79 9.51 -7.17
CA LYS A 89 10.65 10.28 -6.27
C LYS A 89 11.03 9.49 -5.01
N ALA A 90 10.10 8.77 -4.40
CA ALA A 90 10.39 7.94 -3.22
C ALA A 90 11.32 6.78 -3.56
N VAL A 91 11.10 6.11 -4.67
CA VAL A 91 11.96 5.01 -5.15
C VAL A 91 13.35 5.52 -5.52
N GLU A 92 13.46 6.67 -6.19
CA GLU A 92 14.75 7.29 -6.50
C GLU A 92 15.55 7.59 -5.22
N ARG A 93 14.92 8.21 -4.22
CA ARG A 93 15.55 8.44 -2.90
C ARG A 93 15.98 7.15 -2.24
N PHE A 94 15.13 6.12 -2.30
CA PHE A 94 15.45 4.81 -1.76
C PHE A 94 16.65 4.19 -2.48
N ASN A 95 16.64 4.12 -3.80
CA ASN A 95 17.69 3.48 -4.59
C ASN A 95 19.05 4.18 -4.48
N ASN A 96 19.06 5.51 -4.29
CA ASN A 96 20.27 6.33 -4.15
C ASN A 96 20.66 6.64 -2.70
N GLY A 97 19.90 6.13 -1.72
CA GLY A 97 20.12 6.42 -0.31
C GLY A 97 21.45 5.89 0.23
N PRO A 98 22.18 6.66 1.04
CA PRO A 98 23.43 6.21 1.63
C PRO A 98 23.19 5.07 2.62
N GLY A 99 24.00 4.01 2.50
CA GLY A 99 23.98 2.88 3.44
C GLY A 99 22.88 1.85 3.22
N ILE A 100 22.12 1.90 2.13
CA ILE A 100 21.17 0.86 1.75
C ILE A 100 21.94 -0.38 1.31
N LYS A 101 21.84 -1.45 2.11
CA LYS A 101 22.49 -2.75 1.87
C LYS A 101 21.51 -3.78 1.29
N VAL A 102 20.57 -3.33 0.48
CA VAL A 102 19.58 -4.19 -0.19
C VAL A 102 19.58 -3.87 -1.69
N SER A 103 19.01 -4.78 -2.49
CA SER A 103 18.85 -4.53 -3.93
C SER A 103 17.96 -3.31 -4.19
N ILE A 104 18.16 -2.68 -5.33
CA ILE A 104 17.30 -1.59 -5.80
C ILE A 104 15.89 -2.09 -6.11
N ILE A 105 14.92 -1.18 -6.10
CA ILE A 105 13.62 -1.38 -6.73
C ILE A 105 13.80 -1.07 -8.21
N THR A 106 13.52 -2.04 -9.07
CA THR A 106 13.77 -1.93 -10.52
C THR A 106 12.69 -1.08 -11.20
N ASP A 107 12.99 -0.59 -12.41
CA ASP A 107 12.02 0.18 -13.19
C ASP A 107 10.76 -0.65 -13.52
N ASP A 108 10.91 -1.95 -13.84
CA ASP A 108 9.77 -2.83 -14.08
C ASP A 108 8.88 -2.97 -12.85
N GLU A 109 9.46 -3.11 -11.65
CA GLU A 109 8.72 -3.13 -10.38
C GLU A 109 8.01 -1.79 -10.14
N VAL A 110 8.65 -0.67 -10.46
CA VAL A 110 8.06 0.67 -10.34
C VAL A 110 6.82 0.81 -11.22
N GLU A 111 6.88 0.35 -12.48
CA GLU A 111 5.73 0.39 -13.39
C GLU A 111 4.58 -0.49 -12.87
N MET A 112 4.87 -1.68 -12.34
CA MET A 112 3.86 -2.55 -11.74
C MET A 112 3.21 -1.89 -10.51
N ILE A 113 4.00 -1.27 -9.64
CA ILE A 113 3.52 -0.54 -8.46
C ILE A 113 2.63 0.64 -8.88
N ILE A 114 3.09 1.48 -9.81
CA ILE A 114 2.33 2.64 -10.29
C ILE A 114 0.97 2.21 -10.85
N LYS A 115 0.96 1.19 -11.72
CA LYS A 115 -0.28 0.65 -12.28
C LYS A 115 -1.28 0.23 -11.19
N ALA A 116 -0.82 -0.52 -10.20
CA ALA A 116 -1.66 -0.97 -9.11
C ALA A 116 -2.17 0.20 -8.26
N VAL A 117 -1.30 1.17 -7.96
CA VAL A 117 -1.65 2.33 -7.12
C VAL A 117 -2.65 3.26 -7.81
N ILE A 118 -2.47 3.57 -9.09
CA ILE A 118 -3.40 4.46 -9.81
C ILE A 118 -4.84 3.91 -9.80
N GLU A 119 -4.99 2.59 -9.84
CA GLU A 119 -6.31 1.94 -9.91
C GLU A 119 -6.88 1.55 -8.53
N HIS A 120 -6.10 1.62 -7.44
CA HIS A 120 -6.51 1.00 -6.17
C HIS A 120 -7.77 1.62 -5.55
N SER A 121 -8.03 2.90 -5.78
CA SER A 121 -9.21 3.59 -5.23
C SER A 121 -10.51 3.21 -5.93
N ASN A 122 -10.46 2.68 -7.15
CA ASN A 122 -11.64 2.25 -7.90
C ASN A 122 -12.03 0.81 -7.50
N LYS A 123 -12.73 0.67 -6.36
CA LYS A 123 -13.06 -0.63 -5.77
C LYS A 123 -14.10 -1.43 -6.56
N GLU A 124 -14.97 -0.75 -7.29
CA GLU A 124 -16.04 -1.40 -8.09
C GLU A 124 -15.49 -2.04 -9.37
N LYS A 125 -14.45 -1.45 -9.95
CA LYS A 125 -13.87 -1.94 -11.19
C LYS A 125 -12.96 -3.14 -10.93
N HIS A 126 -13.22 -4.26 -11.61
CA HIS A 126 -12.32 -5.39 -11.62
C HIS A 126 -11.13 -5.16 -12.57
N SER A 127 -9.95 -5.65 -12.20
CA SER A 127 -8.74 -5.63 -13.01
C SER A 127 -8.21 -7.07 -13.20
N ASP A 128 -7.71 -7.37 -14.41
CA ASP A 128 -7.00 -8.64 -14.65
C ASP A 128 -5.60 -8.67 -14.02
N ASP A 129 -5.13 -7.53 -13.51
CA ASP A 129 -3.84 -7.40 -12.85
C ASP A 129 -3.94 -7.85 -11.39
N MET A 130 -3.24 -8.93 -11.07
CA MET A 130 -3.30 -9.57 -9.74
C MET A 130 -2.80 -8.65 -8.62
N LEU A 131 -1.80 -7.79 -8.88
CA LEU A 131 -1.25 -6.86 -7.90
C LEU A 131 -2.24 -5.74 -7.60
N THR A 132 -2.90 -5.21 -8.63
CA THR A 132 -3.97 -4.22 -8.51
C THR A 132 -5.13 -4.76 -7.66
N GLU A 133 -5.61 -5.95 -7.95
CA GLU A 133 -6.71 -6.59 -7.19
C GLU A 133 -6.29 -6.89 -5.75
N LEU A 134 -5.04 -7.32 -5.54
CA LEU A 134 -4.51 -7.52 -4.19
C LEU A 134 -4.52 -6.21 -3.41
N LEU A 135 -4.04 -5.12 -3.99
CA LEU A 135 -3.98 -3.82 -3.31
C LEU A 135 -5.37 -3.29 -2.97
N LYS A 136 -6.34 -3.42 -3.87
CA LYS A 136 -7.74 -3.04 -3.61
C LYS A 136 -8.34 -3.82 -2.44
N ASP A 137 -8.11 -5.13 -2.39
CA ASP A 137 -8.59 -5.99 -1.32
C ASP A 137 -7.90 -5.67 0.02
N VAL A 138 -6.59 -5.40 0.00
CA VAL A 138 -5.81 -5.01 1.18
C VAL A 138 -6.29 -3.70 1.78
N ASP A 139 -6.39 -2.64 0.95
CA ASP A 139 -6.83 -1.33 1.42
C ASP A 139 -8.26 -1.38 1.98
N SER A 140 -9.16 -2.13 1.32
CA SER A 140 -10.51 -2.33 1.82
C SER A 140 -10.53 -3.05 3.17
N LEU A 141 -9.80 -4.15 3.29
CA LEU A 141 -9.75 -4.96 4.50
C LEU A 141 -9.11 -4.19 5.67
N ASP A 142 -8.03 -3.44 5.41
CA ASP A 142 -7.37 -2.64 6.44
C ASP A 142 -8.30 -1.59 7.03
N ARG A 143 -9.00 -0.85 6.19
CA ARG A 143 -9.99 0.15 6.62
C ARG A 143 -11.12 -0.47 7.45
N TYR A 144 -11.64 -1.63 7.00
CA TYR A 144 -12.66 -2.36 7.75
C TYR A 144 -12.16 -2.80 9.13
N LEU A 145 -10.95 -3.35 9.22
CA LEU A 145 -10.36 -3.80 10.49
C LEU A 145 -10.05 -2.65 11.45
N HIS A 146 -9.87 -1.44 10.93
CA HIS A 146 -9.77 -0.22 11.73
C HIS A 146 -11.12 0.40 12.10
N GLY A 147 -12.24 -0.27 11.79
CA GLY A 147 -13.59 0.19 12.14
C GLY A 147 -14.07 1.40 11.35
N ILE A 148 -13.48 1.66 10.18
CA ILE A 148 -13.94 2.72 9.29
C ILE A 148 -15.17 2.22 8.55
N GLU A 149 -16.25 3.01 8.57
CA GLU A 149 -17.45 2.73 7.80
C GLU A 149 -17.11 2.65 6.31
N THR A 150 -17.54 1.57 5.67
CA THR A 150 -17.23 1.24 4.27
C THR A 150 -18.51 0.98 3.49
N ASP A 151 -18.50 1.32 2.21
CA ASP A 151 -19.59 1.03 1.29
C ASP A 151 -19.62 -0.45 0.83
N ASN A 152 -20.62 -0.80 0.01
CA ASN A 152 -20.81 -2.17 -0.45
C ASN A 152 -19.60 -2.72 -1.24
N ALA A 153 -18.97 -1.90 -2.08
CA ALA A 153 -17.82 -2.35 -2.89
C ALA A 153 -16.61 -2.71 -2.01
N TYR A 154 -16.38 -1.93 -0.95
CA TYR A 154 -15.37 -2.26 0.06
C TYR A 154 -15.72 -3.52 0.84
N LEU A 155 -16.98 -3.69 1.27
CA LEU A 155 -17.43 -4.88 2.01
C LEU A 155 -17.33 -6.16 1.18
N GLU A 156 -17.64 -6.12 -0.11
CA GLU A 156 -17.45 -7.26 -1.00
C GLU A 156 -15.97 -7.69 -1.07
N ARG A 157 -15.05 -6.73 -1.16
CA ARG A 157 -13.60 -6.99 -1.14
C ARG A 157 -13.14 -7.53 0.20
N CYS A 158 -13.63 -6.97 1.31
CA CYS A 158 -13.35 -7.50 2.64
C CYS A 158 -13.79 -8.95 2.78
N ASN A 159 -15.02 -9.27 2.38
CA ASN A 159 -15.56 -10.63 2.41
C ASN A 159 -14.72 -11.61 1.59
N LYS A 160 -14.27 -11.19 0.40
CA LYS A 160 -13.40 -11.99 -0.45
C LYS A 160 -12.07 -12.28 0.24
N ALA A 161 -11.39 -11.24 0.73
CA ALA A 161 -10.10 -11.37 1.40
C ALA A 161 -10.18 -12.22 2.68
N MET A 162 -11.21 -12.01 3.49
CA MET A 162 -11.44 -12.79 4.73
C MET A 162 -11.66 -14.28 4.43
N LYS A 163 -12.51 -14.60 3.44
CA LYS A 163 -12.74 -16.01 3.00
C LYS A 163 -11.44 -16.67 2.52
N GLU A 164 -10.63 -15.97 1.76
CA GLU A 164 -9.33 -16.50 1.31
C GLU A 164 -8.38 -16.78 2.49
N LEU A 165 -8.47 -16.00 3.56
CA LEU A 165 -7.71 -16.20 4.79
C LEU A 165 -8.34 -17.23 5.75
N ASN A 166 -9.44 -17.91 5.34
CA ASN A 166 -10.23 -18.82 6.15
C ASN A 166 -10.82 -18.15 7.42
N MET A 167 -11.23 -16.90 7.30
CA MET A 167 -11.84 -16.10 8.36
C MET A 167 -13.27 -15.74 7.94
N GLU A 168 -14.14 -15.58 8.92
CA GLU A 168 -15.51 -15.08 8.70
C GLU A 168 -15.59 -13.65 9.23
N MET A 169 -16.32 -12.80 8.50
CA MET A 169 -16.63 -11.47 9.03
C MET A 169 -17.55 -11.62 10.23
N MET A 170 -17.23 -10.95 11.31
CA MET A 170 -18.16 -10.78 12.43
C MET A 170 -19.27 -9.81 11.98
N VAL A 171 -20.48 -10.32 11.93
CA VAL A 171 -21.71 -9.55 11.62
C VAL A 171 -22.16 -8.80 12.88
#